data_a007d323d635e6fab1cadcece60b51ca
#
_entry.id   a007d323d635e6fab1cadcece60b51ca
#
_cell.length_a   1.000
_cell.length_b   1.000
_cell.length_c   1.000
_cell.angle_alpha   90.00
_cell.angle_beta   90.00
_cell.angle_gamma   90.00
#
_symmetry.space_group_name_H-M   'P 1'
#
loop_
_entity.id
_entity.type
_entity.pdbx_description
1 polymer ?
#
loop_
_entity_poly.entity_id
_entity_poly.type
_entity_poly.pdbx_seq_one_letter_code
_entity_poly.pdbx_strand_id
1 'polypeptide(L)'
;MIGINTFGLAKHIQADQKKTIQRLAEIGFSLVEPLLAPLDCQGDYPKVVLSREPLLPFLEDCTSCGITAQTAHVFTDAAVPLERTVEYLAWVHLNSSIDHFILSSSMASVRQAEQQAVYMSDLAELLSKEGCRLLYHNHARELRVLPNGQTALDRFFAVCSPKVLLQLDVGWAGIAGDEEKTAAKFSQRIASLHFKDFVAETRSLYTEETMPTERFAAVGSGEIHSAEVLAMRHTFPQFGGTFIIDQDHSSGDIFEDVAVGLDWLRKAVEA
;
A
#
# COMPACT_ATOMS: atom_id res chain seq x y z
N MET A 1 -10.22 8.19 7.03
CA MET A 1 -11.06 7.26 6.20
C MET A 1 -10.43 5.90 6.23
N ILE A 2 -11.25 4.82 6.20
CA ILE A 2 -10.75 3.44 6.20
C ILE A 2 -11.11 2.80 4.86
N GLY A 3 -10.11 2.27 4.19
CA GLY A 3 -10.22 1.61 2.89
C GLY A 3 -9.64 0.20 2.90
N ILE A 4 -9.70 -0.44 1.74
CA ILE A 4 -9.14 -1.76 1.49
C ILE A 4 -8.33 -1.77 0.19
N ASN A 5 -7.13 -2.37 0.25
CA ASN A 5 -6.36 -2.67 -0.95
C ASN A 5 -6.98 -3.87 -1.69
N THR A 6 -7.00 -3.81 -3.02
CA THR A 6 -7.69 -4.84 -3.83
C THR A 6 -6.82 -6.06 -4.17
N PHE A 7 -5.57 -6.13 -3.73
CA PHE A 7 -4.64 -7.23 -4.05
C PHE A 7 -5.19 -8.60 -3.66
N GLY A 8 -5.53 -8.80 -2.39
CA GLY A 8 -6.05 -10.08 -1.92
C GLY A 8 -7.44 -10.45 -2.45
N LEU A 9 -8.18 -9.46 -2.97
CA LEU A 9 -9.49 -9.63 -3.59
C LEU A 9 -9.43 -9.96 -5.10
N ALA A 10 -8.23 -10.08 -5.66
CA ALA A 10 -7.99 -10.25 -7.09
C ALA A 10 -8.85 -11.32 -7.75
N LYS A 11 -8.92 -12.51 -7.15
CA LYS A 11 -9.71 -13.64 -7.69
C LYS A 11 -11.21 -13.35 -7.67
N HIS A 12 -11.69 -12.65 -6.66
CA HIS A 12 -13.11 -12.28 -6.51
C HIS A 12 -13.51 -11.21 -7.53
N ILE A 13 -12.67 -10.17 -7.72
CA ILE A 13 -12.87 -9.11 -8.71
C ILE A 13 -12.87 -9.70 -10.12
N GLN A 14 -11.97 -10.63 -10.43
CA GLN A 14 -11.96 -11.32 -11.74
C GLN A 14 -13.20 -12.17 -11.98
N ALA A 15 -13.70 -12.83 -10.95
CA ALA A 15 -14.89 -13.69 -11.07
C ALA A 15 -16.16 -12.85 -11.23
N ASP A 16 -16.33 -11.80 -10.44
CA ASP A 16 -17.49 -10.89 -10.46
C ASP A 16 -17.12 -9.58 -9.77
N GLN A 17 -16.65 -8.60 -10.53
CA GLN A 17 -16.22 -7.30 -10.02
C GLN A 17 -17.35 -6.60 -9.24
N LYS A 18 -18.52 -6.48 -9.85
CA LYS A 18 -19.63 -5.74 -9.29
C LYS A 18 -20.12 -6.35 -7.98
N LYS A 19 -20.26 -7.68 -7.93
CA LYS A 19 -20.66 -8.40 -6.71
C LYS A 19 -19.60 -8.26 -5.61
N THR A 20 -18.32 -8.27 -5.96
CA THR A 20 -17.22 -8.06 -5.01
C THR A 20 -17.30 -6.67 -4.39
N ILE A 21 -17.48 -5.63 -5.21
CA ILE A 21 -17.61 -4.25 -4.74
C ILE A 21 -18.86 -4.06 -3.88
N GLN A 22 -20.00 -4.64 -4.27
CA GLN A 22 -21.22 -4.63 -3.46
C GLN A 22 -21.00 -5.25 -2.10
N ARG A 23 -20.31 -6.40 -2.03
CA ARG A 23 -20.00 -7.07 -0.75
C ARG A 23 -19.10 -6.21 0.14
N LEU A 24 -18.12 -5.50 -0.44
CA LEU A 24 -17.28 -4.53 0.31
C LEU A 24 -18.11 -3.38 0.88
N ALA A 25 -19.06 -2.85 0.10
CA ALA A 25 -19.99 -1.82 0.57
C ALA A 25 -20.89 -2.33 1.71
N GLU A 26 -21.42 -3.56 1.60
CA GLU A 26 -22.24 -4.21 2.63
C GLU A 26 -21.45 -4.42 3.94
N ILE A 27 -20.17 -4.76 3.87
CA ILE A 27 -19.26 -4.83 5.02
C ILE A 27 -19.06 -3.44 5.63
N GLY A 28 -19.15 -2.40 4.81
CA GLY A 28 -19.10 -1.00 5.24
C GLY A 28 -17.83 -0.26 4.83
N PHE A 29 -17.08 -0.76 3.86
CA PHE A 29 -15.99 0.02 3.27
C PHE A 29 -16.55 1.19 2.47
N SER A 30 -15.91 2.35 2.59
CA SER A 30 -16.22 3.56 1.82
C SER A 30 -15.06 3.99 0.90
N LEU A 31 -13.92 3.29 0.99
CA LEU A 31 -12.71 3.58 0.22
C LEU A 31 -12.09 2.27 -0.27
N VAL A 32 -11.63 2.26 -1.52
CA VAL A 32 -10.77 1.21 -2.07
C VAL A 32 -9.44 1.80 -2.54
N GLU A 33 -8.40 1.00 -2.49
CA GLU A 33 -7.10 1.26 -3.11
C GLU A 33 -6.91 0.25 -4.25
N PRO A 34 -7.23 0.62 -5.51
CA PRO A 34 -7.05 -0.24 -6.65
C PRO A 34 -5.58 -0.41 -7.02
N LEU A 35 -5.30 -1.47 -7.78
CA LEU A 35 -4.01 -1.74 -8.39
C LEU A 35 -4.00 -1.20 -9.81
N LEU A 36 -2.99 -0.40 -10.14
CA LEU A 36 -2.85 0.25 -11.45
C LEU A 36 -1.56 -0.17 -12.14
N ALA A 37 -1.56 -0.21 -13.48
CA ALA A 37 -0.33 -0.26 -14.28
C ALA A 37 -0.48 0.52 -15.58
N PRO A 38 0.60 1.19 -16.07
CA PRO A 38 0.66 1.66 -17.44
C PRO A 38 0.47 0.52 -18.43
N LEU A 39 -0.12 0.82 -19.60
CA LEU A 39 -0.43 -0.17 -20.64
C LEU A 39 0.77 -0.99 -21.14
N ASP A 40 1.97 -0.41 -21.11
CA ASP A 40 3.19 -1.01 -21.63
C ASP A 40 3.94 -1.84 -20.57
N CYS A 41 3.36 -2.00 -19.38
CA CYS A 41 3.96 -2.80 -18.32
C CYS A 41 3.87 -4.29 -18.67
N GLN A 42 5.02 -4.96 -18.88
CA GLN A 42 5.12 -6.37 -19.28
C GLN A 42 5.40 -7.31 -18.09
N GLY A 43 5.24 -6.83 -16.86
CA GLY A 43 5.46 -7.66 -15.67
C GLY A 43 4.42 -8.76 -15.49
N ASP A 44 4.77 -9.80 -14.72
CA ASP A 44 3.83 -10.83 -14.26
C ASP A 44 3.00 -10.26 -13.10
N TYR A 45 2.13 -9.31 -13.42
CA TYR A 45 1.28 -8.65 -12.44
C TYR A 45 -0.01 -9.44 -12.17
N PRO A 46 -0.61 -9.27 -10.99
CA PRO A 46 -1.94 -9.81 -10.72
C PRO A 46 -2.93 -9.36 -11.79
N LYS A 47 -3.76 -10.27 -12.29
CA LYS A 47 -4.72 -10.00 -13.37
C LYS A 47 -5.77 -8.91 -13.07
N VAL A 48 -5.81 -8.38 -11.86
CA VAL A 48 -6.68 -7.24 -11.44
C VAL A 48 -6.00 -5.89 -11.51
N VAL A 49 -4.79 -5.82 -12.05
CA VAL A 49 -4.14 -4.54 -12.29
C VAL A 49 -4.87 -3.83 -13.41
N LEU A 50 -5.35 -2.63 -13.13
CA LEU A 50 -6.20 -1.86 -14.02
C LEU A 50 -5.34 -0.91 -14.88
N SER A 51 -5.46 -1.05 -16.19
CA SER A 51 -5.04 -0.04 -17.16
C SER A 51 -6.19 0.95 -17.43
N ARG A 52 -6.01 1.85 -18.41
CA ARG A 52 -7.02 2.89 -18.72
C ARG A 52 -8.41 2.35 -18.98
N GLU A 53 -8.54 1.31 -19.81
CA GLU A 53 -9.85 0.78 -20.25
C GLU A 53 -10.66 0.16 -19.10
N PRO A 54 -10.11 -0.73 -18.24
CA PRO A 54 -10.86 -1.34 -17.15
C PRO A 54 -11.03 -0.42 -15.93
N LEU A 55 -10.26 0.66 -15.79
CA LEU A 55 -10.30 1.52 -14.60
C LEU A 55 -11.63 2.26 -14.46
N LEU A 56 -12.12 2.91 -15.52
CA LEU A 56 -13.34 3.71 -15.41
C LEU A 56 -14.56 2.86 -15.05
N PRO A 57 -14.84 1.71 -15.70
CA PRO A 57 -15.92 0.81 -15.27
C PRO A 57 -15.75 0.31 -13.82
N PHE A 58 -14.51 0.06 -13.36
CA PHE A 58 -14.28 -0.30 -11.96
C PHE A 58 -14.69 0.83 -11.01
N LEU A 59 -14.30 2.07 -11.30
CA LEU A 59 -14.64 3.23 -10.48
C LEU A 59 -16.15 3.56 -10.52
N GLU A 60 -16.83 3.32 -11.66
CA GLU A 60 -18.28 3.44 -11.78
C GLU A 60 -19.00 2.43 -10.87
N ASP A 61 -18.57 1.15 -10.87
CA ASP A 61 -19.10 0.14 -9.97
C ASP A 61 -18.87 0.53 -8.50
N CYS A 62 -17.67 1.02 -8.15
CA CYS A 62 -17.38 1.53 -6.80
C CYS A 62 -18.33 2.66 -6.41
N THR A 63 -18.46 3.69 -7.25
CA THR A 63 -19.29 4.86 -7.00
C THR A 63 -20.77 4.48 -6.85
N SER A 64 -21.25 3.54 -7.67
CA SER A 64 -22.63 3.02 -7.58
C SER A 64 -22.94 2.36 -6.23
N CYS A 65 -21.93 1.91 -5.52
CA CYS A 65 -22.01 1.28 -4.20
C CYS A 65 -21.60 2.25 -3.06
N GLY A 66 -21.36 3.55 -3.35
CA GLY A 66 -20.92 4.53 -2.34
C GLY A 66 -19.46 4.39 -1.92
N ILE A 67 -18.64 3.68 -2.70
CA ILE A 67 -17.20 3.51 -2.47
C ILE A 67 -16.43 4.47 -3.37
N THR A 68 -15.39 5.11 -2.83
CA THR A 68 -14.48 6.00 -3.57
C THR A 68 -13.07 5.41 -3.64
N ALA A 69 -12.23 5.97 -4.53
CA ALA A 69 -10.80 5.68 -4.57
C ALA A 69 -10.04 7.01 -4.54
N GLN A 70 -9.16 7.19 -3.56
CA GLN A 70 -8.31 8.39 -3.42
C GLN A 70 -6.82 8.03 -3.53
N THR A 71 -6.50 6.79 -3.25
CA THR A 71 -5.17 6.21 -3.34
C THR A 71 -5.18 5.07 -4.34
N ALA A 72 -4.04 4.77 -4.97
CA ALA A 72 -3.89 3.61 -5.82
C ALA A 72 -2.47 3.05 -5.77
N HIS A 73 -2.35 1.73 -5.69
CA HIS A 73 -1.05 1.06 -5.75
C HIS A 73 -0.66 0.85 -7.22
N VAL A 74 0.54 1.32 -7.60
CA VAL A 74 0.99 1.37 -8.99
C VAL A 74 2.09 0.35 -9.22
N PHE A 75 1.85 -0.55 -10.16
CA PHE A 75 2.87 -1.45 -10.69
C PHE A 75 3.51 -0.80 -11.92
N THR A 76 4.82 -0.65 -11.87
CA THR A 76 5.63 -0.18 -13.01
C THR A 76 6.95 -0.93 -13.00
N ASP A 77 7.62 -0.98 -14.12
CA ASP A 77 8.95 -1.57 -14.25
C ASP A 77 9.92 -0.59 -14.92
N ALA A 78 11.22 -0.88 -14.81
CA ALA A 78 12.28 -0.04 -15.37
C ALA A 78 12.26 0.03 -16.92
N ALA A 79 11.49 -0.80 -17.59
CA ALA A 79 11.34 -0.77 -19.05
C ALA A 79 10.30 0.28 -19.48
N VAL A 80 9.41 0.70 -18.56
CA VAL A 80 8.44 1.77 -18.84
C VAL A 80 9.13 3.13 -18.72
N PRO A 81 9.21 3.94 -19.78
CA PRO A 81 9.75 5.29 -19.69
C PRO A 81 9.01 6.13 -18.64
N LEU A 82 9.75 6.92 -17.88
CA LEU A 82 9.21 7.75 -16.79
C LEU A 82 8.05 8.64 -17.27
N GLU A 83 8.19 9.23 -18.45
CA GLU A 83 7.17 10.09 -19.06
C GLU A 83 5.86 9.35 -19.32
N ARG A 84 5.92 8.06 -19.68
CA ARG A 84 4.74 7.21 -19.88
C ARG A 84 4.03 6.92 -18.56
N THR A 85 4.79 6.69 -17.51
CA THR A 85 4.22 6.53 -16.16
C THR A 85 3.52 7.82 -15.73
N VAL A 86 4.18 8.98 -15.89
CA VAL A 86 3.59 10.28 -15.56
C VAL A 86 2.32 10.56 -16.36
N GLU A 87 2.35 10.36 -17.69
CA GLU A 87 1.19 10.53 -18.56
C GLU A 87 -0.01 9.67 -18.12
N TYR A 88 0.27 8.41 -17.75
CA TYR A 88 -0.77 7.51 -17.28
C TYR A 88 -1.36 7.96 -15.94
N LEU A 89 -0.53 8.28 -14.96
CA LEU A 89 -0.98 8.68 -13.62
C LEU A 89 -1.68 10.05 -13.63
N ALA A 90 -1.20 11.00 -14.44
CA ALA A 90 -1.90 12.27 -14.67
C ALA A 90 -3.27 12.04 -15.31
N TRP A 91 -3.37 11.13 -16.28
CA TRP A 91 -4.66 10.75 -16.85
C TRP A 91 -5.60 10.12 -15.81
N VAL A 92 -5.09 9.24 -14.94
CA VAL A 92 -5.88 8.66 -13.83
C VAL A 92 -6.41 9.77 -12.93
N HIS A 93 -5.55 10.71 -12.52
CA HIS A 93 -5.94 11.84 -11.67
C HIS A 93 -7.03 12.72 -12.31
N LEU A 94 -6.89 13.04 -13.59
CA LEU A 94 -7.86 13.86 -14.32
C LEU A 94 -9.23 13.18 -14.52
N ASN A 95 -9.29 11.86 -14.48
CA ASN A 95 -10.51 11.07 -14.72
C ASN A 95 -11.05 10.36 -13.46
N SER A 96 -10.48 10.65 -12.29
CA SER A 96 -10.88 10.03 -11.02
C SER A 96 -10.63 10.97 -9.84
N SER A 97 -10.92 10.50 -8.62
CA SER A 97 -10.56 11.19 -7.37
C SER A 97 -9.19 10.75 -6.83
N ILE A 98 -8.43 9.94 -7.58
CA ILE A 98 -7.14 9.42 -7.15
C ILE A 98 -6.08 10.52 -7.32
N ASP A 99 -5.44 10.89 -6.23
CA ASP A 99 -4.37 11.89 -6.19
C ASP A 99 -3.12 11.40 -5.42
N HIS A 100 -3.19 10.24 -4.78
CA HIS A 100 -2.07 9.61 -4.10
C HIS A 100 -1.71 8.29 -4.80
N PHE A 101 -0.52 8.24 -5.39
CA PHE A 101 0.01 7.07 -6.06
C PHE A 101 1.07 6.39 -5.21
N ILE A 102 0.96 5.10 -5.03
CA ILE A 102 1.79 4.29 -4.16
C ILE A 102 2.63 3.34 -5.00
N LEU A 103 3.94 3.34 -4.82
CA LEU A 103 4.85 2.39 -5.45
C LEU A 103 5.61 1.62 -4.38
N SER A 104 5.85 0.34 -4.66
CA SER A 104 6.77 -0.50 -3.91
C SER A 104 7.88 -1.01 -4.82
N SER A 105 9.01 -1.36 -4.24
CA SER A 105 10.09 -2.05 -4.95
C SER A 105 10.92 -2.87 -3.98
N SER A 106 11.42 -4.01 -4.44
CA SER A 106 12.29 -4.85 -3.63
C SER A 106 13.70 -4.25 -3.58
N MET A 107 14.07 -3.65 -2.45
CA MET A 107 15.40 -3.08 -2.21
C MET A 107 16.16 -3.89 -1.17
N ALA A 108 17.14 -4.68 -1.61
CA ALA A 108 17.96 -5.52 -0.74
C ALA A 108 19.41 -5.02 -0.58
N SER A 109 19.72 -3.82 -1.08
CA SER A 109 21.07 -3.24 -1.03
C SER A 109 21.03 -1.70 -1.08
N VAL A 110 22.12 -1.07 -0.61
CA VAL A 110 22.33 0.38 -0.70
C VAL A 110 22.20 0.86 -2.15
N ARG A 111 22.80 0.14 -3.11
CA ARG A 111 22.75 0.51 -4.53
C ARG A 111 21.33 0.51 -5.09
N GLN A 112 20.55 -0.51 -4.77
CA GLN A 112 19.15 -0.58 -5.21
C GLN A 112 18.32 0.56 -4.59
N ALA A 113 18.55 0.85 -3.29
CA ALA A 113 17.88 1.96 -2.61
C ALA A 113 18.19 3.32 -3.26
N GLU A 114 19.46 3.57 -3.63
CA GLU A 114 19.86 4.80 -4.32
C GLU A 114 19.25 4.91 -5.72
N GLN A 115 19.25 3.82 -6.48
CA GLN A 115 18.65 3.80 -7.82
C GLN A 115 17.14 4.07 -7.76
N GLN A 116 16.45 3.43 -6.83
CA GLN A 116 15.02 3.64 -6.64
C GLN A 116 14.71 5.05 -6.13
N ALA A 117 15.56 5.61 -5.26
CA ALA A 117 15.39 6.97 -4.77
C ALA A 117 15.50 8.01 -5.88
N VAL A 118 16.39 7.83 -6.83
CA VAL A 118 16.49 8.71 -8.02
C VAL A 118 15.20 8.62 -8.85
N TYR A 119 14.78 7.41 -9.23
CA TYR A 119 13.58 7.19 -10.01
C TYR A 119 12.34 7.81 -9.36
N MET A 120 12.12 7.52 -8.07
CA MET A 120 10.96 8.06 -7.36
C MET A 120 11.04 9.57 -7.12
N SER A 121 12.24 10.12 -6.97
CA SER A 121 12.41 11.58 -6.88
C SER A 121 11.97 12.27 -8.16
N ASP A 122 12.43 11.79 -9.31
CA ASP A 122 12.07 12.35 -10.61
C ASP A 122 10.57 12.21 -10.88
N LEU A 123 9.99 11.04 -10.56
CA LEU A 123 8.55 10.79 -10.67
C LEU A 123 7.75 11.73 -9.77
N ALA A 124 8.15 11.90 -8.50
CA ALA A 124 7.46 12.77 -7.55
C ALA A 124 7.52 14.25 -7.96
N GLU A 125 8.65 14.69 -8.51
CA GLU A 125 8.79 16.06 -9.05
C GLU A 125 7.82 16.32 -10.21
N LEU A 126 7.65 15.35 -11.09
CA LEU A 126 6.72 15.47 -12.23
C LEU A 126 5.27 15.39 -11.76
N LEU A 127 4.91 14.40 -10.96
CA LEU A 127 3.54 14.22 -10.45
C LEU A 127 3.08 15.41 -9.59
N SER A 128 3.99 16.03 -8.83
CA SER A 128 3.62 17.20 -8.02
C SER A 128 3.16 18.40 -8.84
N LYS A 129 3.56 18.52 -10.12
CA LYS A 129 3.10 19.57 -11.04
C LYS A 129 1.66 19.33 -11.48
N GLU A 130 1.24 18.08 -11.48
CA GLU A 130 -0.12 17.63 -11.80
C GLU A 130 -1.05 17.63 -10.56
N GLY A 131 -0.56 18.07 -9.38
CA GLY A 131 -1.33 18.05 -8.14
C GLY A 131 -1.35 16.71 -7.42
N CYS A 132 -0.55 15.74 -7.87
CA CYS A 132 -0.51 14.38 -7.33
C CYS A 132 0.62 14.20 -6.31
N ARG A 133 0.45 13.24 -5.40
CA ARG A 133 1.44 12.84 -4.40
C ARG A 133 1.96 11.44 -4.71
N LEU A 134 3.25 11.22 -4.44
CA LEU A 134 3.88 9.92 -4.58
C LEU A 134 4.31 9.38 -3.23
N LEU A 135 3.93 8.15 -2.92
CA LEU A 135 4.28 7.44 -1.70
C LEU A 135 5.08 6.18 -2.04
N TYR A 136 6.05 5.87 -1.20
CA TYR A 136 6.70 4.57 -1.18
C TYR A 136 5.97 3.66 -0.21
N HIS A 137 5.70 2.42 -0.58
CA HIS A 137 5.16 1.38 0.29
C HIS A 137 6.25 0.36 0.61
N ASN A 138 6.50 0.13 1.91
CA ASN A 138 7.53 -0.79 2.36
C ASN A 138 7.03 -2.23 2.48
N HIS A 139 7.97 -3.16 2.27
CA HIS A 139 7.86 -4.54 2.72
C HIS A 139 8.89 -4.83 3.81
N ALA A 140 9.00 -6.10 4.25
CA ALA A 140 9.94 -6.48 5.29
C ALA A 140 11.41 -6.39 4.84
N ARG A 141 11.69 -6.67 3.56
CA ARG A 141 13.06 -6.75 3.01
C ARG A 141 13.83 -5.45 3.15
N GLU A 142 13.22 -4.33 2.80
CA GLU A 142 13.84 -3.00 2.83
C GLU A 142 14.18 -2.53 4.24
N LEU A 143 13.52 -3.12 5.23
CA LEU A 143 13.71 -2.83 6.65
C LEU A 143 14.72 -3.76 7.34
N ARG A 144 15.24 -4.79 6.63
CA ARG A 144 16.31 -5.62 7.16
C ARG A 144 17.64 -4.86 7.23
N VAL A 145 18.35 -5.06 8.34
CA VAL A 145 19.65 -4.41 8.56
C VAL A 145 20.69 -4.98 7.61
N LEU A 146 21.30 -4.13 6.82
CA LEU A 146 22.39 -4.47 5.91
C LEU A 146 23.73 -4.57 6.67
N PRO A 147 24.79 -5.16 6.07
CA PRO A 147 26.10 -5.30 6.72
C PRO A 147 26.74 -3.99 7.21
N ASN A 148 26.33 -2.84 6.68
CA ASN A 148 26.78 -1.51 7.10
C ASN A 148 25.99 -0.93 8.29
N GLY A 149 25.06 -1.69 8.88
CA GLY A 149 24.25 -1.26 10.02
C GLY A 149 23.04 -0.39 9.68
N GLN A 150 22.77 -0.10 8.41
CA GLN A 150 21.61 0.63 7.92
C GLN A 150 20.60 -0.31 7.24
N THR A 151 19.36 0.12 7.08
CA THR A 151 18.39 -0.56 6.22
C THR A 151 18.42 0.05 4.81
N ALA A 152 17.91 -0.68 3.82
CA ALA A 152 17.74 -0.13 2.47
C ALA A 152 16.77 1.07 2.48
N LEU A 153 15.70 1.00 3.31
CA LEU A 153 14.74 2.09 3.47
C LEU A 153 15.38 3.34 4.09
N ASP A 154 16.33 3.19 5.03
CA ASP A 154 17.11 4.31 5.56
C ASP A 154 17.86 5.03 4.45
N ARG A 155 18.56 4.27 3.62
CA ARG A 155 19.33 4.86 2.52
C ARG A 155 18.43 5.52 1.49
N PHE A 156 17.32 4.88 1.16
CA PHE A 156 16.33 5.43 0.25
C PHE A 156 15.85 6.82 0.71
N PHE A 157 15.33 6.94 1.94
CA PHE A 157 14.81 8.21 2.44
C PHE A 157 15.90 9.25 2.77
N ALA A 158 17.15 8.83 2.97
CA ALA A 158 18.27 9.76 3.13
C ALA A 158 18.63 10.51 1.85
N VAL A 159 18.32 9.94 0.67
CA VAL A 159 18.74 10.50 -0.62
C VAL A 159 17.61 10.90 -1.56
N CYS A 160 16.38 10.40 -1.33
CA CYS A 160 15.25 10.77 -2.18
C CYS A 160 14.69 12.17 -1.88
N SER A 161 14.01 12.74 -2.87
CA SER A 161 13.28 14.01 -2.74
C SER A 161 12.35 14.02 -1.51
N PRO A 162 12.22 15.16 -0.79
CA PRO A 162 11.23 15.30 0.27
C PRO A 162 9.77 15.16 -0.21
N LYS A 163 9.51 15.23 -1.50
CA LYS A 163 8.19 15.00 -2.09
C LYS A 163 7.78 13.52 -2.12
N VAL A 164 8.74 12.60 -1.97
CA VAL A 164 8.43 11.17 -1.82
C VAL A 164 8.04 10.93 -0.36
N LEU A 165 6.80 10.53 -0.14
CA LEU A 165 6.25 10.22 1.18
C LEU A 165 6.27 8.72 1.45
N LEU A 166 5.76 8.30 2.60
CA LEU A 166 5.67 6.89 2.99
C LEU A 166 4.20 6.50 3.24
N GLN A 167 3.77 5.44 2.59
CA GLN A 167 2.68 4.62 3.06
C GLN A 167 3.32 3.51 3.91
N LEU A 168 3.25 3.64 5.22
CA LEU A 168 3.85 2.65 6.12
C LEU A 168 2.97 1.40 6.17
N ASP A 169 3.49 0.26 5.70
CA ASP A 169 2.91 -1.04 6.02
C ASP A 169 3.39 -1.48 7.40
N VAL A 170 2.46 -1.44 8.35
CA VAL A 170 2.71 -1.75 9.77
C VAL A 170 3.01 -3.23 9.95
N GLY A 171 2.33 -4.10 9.19
CA GLY A 171 2.52 -5.54 9.25
C GLY A 171 3.93 -5.95 8.83
N TRP A 172 4.39 -5.49 7.67
CA TRP A 172 5.73 -5.78 7.20
C TRP A 172 6.83 -5.12 8.06
N ALA A 173 6.54 -3.95 8.65
CA ALA A 173 7.45 -3.33 9.63
C ALA A 173 7.61 -4.22 10.87
N GLY A 174 6.53 -4.81 11.37
CA GLY A 174 6.55 -5.76 12.48
C GLY A 174 7.30 -7.06 12.14
N ILE A 175 7.12 -7.60 10.94
CA ILE A 175 7.87 -8.76 10.45
C ILE A 175 9.36 -8.44 10.32
N ALA A 176 9.72 -7.23 9.94
CA ALA A 176 11.12 -6.80 9.87
C ALA A 176 11.79 -6.64 11.25
N GLY A 177 11.01 -6.41 12.30
CA GLY A 177 11.52 -6.38 13.66
C GLY A 177 10.81 -5.47 14.65
N ASP A 178 10.40 -4.24 14.27
CA ASP A 178 9.81 -3.30 15.22
C ASP A 178 9.02 -2.21 14.47
N GLU A 179 7.72 -2.35 14.44
CA GLU A 179 6.79 -1.46 13.76
C GLU A 179 6.75 -0.07 14.41
N GLU A 180 6.84 0.03 15.73
CA GLU A 180 6.81 1.31 16.45
C GLU A 180 8.08 2.12 16.22
N LYS A 181 9.26 1.49 16.30
CA LYS A 181 10.52 2.16 15.98
C LYS A 181 10.57 2.60 14.53
N THR A 182 10.05 1.78 13.62
CA THR A 182 9.96 2.12 12.20
C THR A 182 9.05 3.33 12.00
N ALA A 183 7.87 3.35 12.62
CA ALA A 183 6.95 4.47 12.56
C ALA A 183 7.56 5.77 13.16
N ALA A 184 8.21 5.67 14.31
CA ALA A 184 8.89 6.82 14.94
C ALA A 184 10.00 7.38 14.04
N LYS A 185 10.81 6.49 13.47
CA LYS A 185 11.95 6.84 12.62
C LYS A 185 11.53 7.58 11.35
N PHE A 186 10.48 7.13 10.68
CA PHE A 186 10.00 7.71 9.43
C PHE A 186 8.81 8.65 9.61
N SER A 187 8.50 9.07 10.84
CA SER A 187 7.33 9.90 11.19
C SER A 187 7.14 11.14 10.30
N GLN A 188 8.23 11.77 9.86
CA GLN A 188 8.19 12.97 8.99
C GLN A 188 7.76 12.66 7.55
N ARG A 189 7.74 11.40 7.16
CA ARG A 189 7.41 10.93 5.79
C ARG A 189 6.06 10.22 5.71
N ILE A 190 5.51 9.71 6.82
CA ILE A 190 4.28 8.91 6.82
C ILE A 190 3.09 9.78 6.42
N ALA A 191 2.44 9.42 5.31
CA ALA A 191 1.24 10.08 4.78
C ALA A 191 -0.01 9.19 4.82
N SER A 192 0.16 7.86 4.81
CA SER A 192 -0.91 6.88 5.02
C SER A 192 -0.38 5.65 5.74
N LEU A 193 -1.29 4.83 6.29
CA LEU A 193 -0.96 3.59 6.97
C LEU A 193 -1.65 2.42 6.28
N HIS A 194 -0.87 1.37 5.97
CA HIS A 194 -1.37 0.07 5.61
C HIS A 194 -1.36 -0.83 6.84
N PHE A 195 -2.46 -1.50 7.09
CA PHE A 195 -2.59 -2.47 8.18
C PHE A 195 -2.69 -3.87 7.61
N LYS A 196 -1.74 -4.68 8.00
CA LYS A 196 -1.62 -6.11 7.70
C LYS A 196 -1.24 -6.82 8.98
N ASP A 197 -1.74 -8.03 9.20
CA ASP A 197 -1.46 -8.75 10.43
C ASP A 197 -1.05 -10.20 10.18
N PHE A 198 -0.27 -10.73 11.09
CA PHE A 198 0.36 -12.04 10.95
C PHE A 198 0.41 -12.77 12.29
N VAL A 199 0.37 -14.12 12.23
CA VAL A 199 0.75 -15.01 13.32
C VAL A 199 2.09 -15.64 12.99
N ALA A 200 3.18 -15.05 13.50
CA ALA A 200 4.54 -15.42 13.13
C ALA A 200 5.50 -15.40 14.33
N GLU A 201 5.62 -16.53 15.05
CA GLU A 201 6.46 -16.69 16.24
C GLU A 201 7.93 -16.25 16.02
N THR A 202 8.45 -16.43 14.81
CA THR A 202 9.82 -16.02 14.45
C THR A 202 9.79 -15.09 13.24
N ARG A 203 9.38 -13.87 13.48
CA ARG A 203 9.20 -12.82 12.46
C ARG A 203 10.41 -12.62 11.54
N SER A 204 11.65 -12.73 12.10
CA SER A 204 12.89 -12.51 11.35
C SER A 204 13.16 -13.51 10.21
N LEU A 205 12.45 -14.62 10.15
CA LEU A 205 12.60 -15.64 9.10
C LEU A 205 11.84 -15.27 7.81
N TYR A 206 10.89 -14.34 7.86
CA TYR A 206 9.95 -14.10 6.77
C TYR A 206 10.21 -12.79 6.05
N THR A 207 9.91 -12.80 4.77
CA THR A 207 9.80 -11.63 3.89
C THR A 207 8.49 -11.77 3.10
N GLU A 208 8.15 -10.77 2.31
CA GLU A 208 6.99 -10.78 1.42
C GLU A 208 6.99 -11.98 0.45
N GLU A 209 8.16 -12.51 0.11
CA GLU A 209 8.29 -13.67 -0.80
C GLU A 209 8.23 -15.02 -0.08
N THR A 210 8.53 -15.04 1.22
CA THR A 210 8.69 -16.28 1.99
C THR A 210 7.65 -16.46 3.09
N MET A 211 6.76 -15.48 3.29
CA MET A 211 5.68 -15.57 4.26
C MET A 211 4.66 -16.62 3.82
N PRO A 212 4.45 -17.68 4.60
CA PRO A 212 3.43 -18.67 4.29
C PRO A 212 2.02 -18.04 4.35
N THR A 213 1.16 -18.42 3.42
CA THR A 213 -0.20 -17.84 3.30
C THR A 213 -1.07 -18.08 4.53
N GLU A 214 -0.86 -19.20 5.23
CA GLU A 214 -1.55 -19.54 6.49
C GLU A 214 -1.13 -18.70 7.69
N ARG A 215 -0.10 -17.86 7.56
CA ARG A 215 0.36 -16.95 8.60
C ARG A 215 -0.31 -15.57 8.55
N PHE A 216 -1.03 -15.26 7.49
CA PHE A 216 -1.83 -14.05 7.43
C PHE A 216 -3.02 -14.15 8.37
N ALA A 217 -3.25 -13.12 9.15
CA ALA A 217 -4.37 -13.00 10.07
C ALA A 217 -5.22 -11.78 9.72
N ALA A 218 -6.48 -11.79 10.13
CA ALA A 218 -7.29 -10.57 10.04
C ALA A 218 -6.65 -9.46 10.89
N VAL A 219 -6.66 -8.23 10.41
CA VAL A 219 -6.07 -7.09 11.12
C VAL A 219 -6.66 -6.98 12.54
N GLY A 220 -5.78 -6.88 13.53
CA GLY A 220 -6.12 -6.87 14.95
C GLY A 220 -6.32 -8.26 15.58
N SER A 221 -6.15 -9.35 14.82
CA SER A 221 -6.25 -10.72 15.31
C SER A 221 -4.91 -11.46 15.36
N GLY A 222 -3.85 -10.85 14.82
CA GLY A 222 -2.49 -11.42 14.81
C GLY A 222 -1.61 -10.88 15.93
N GLU A 223 -0.32 -10.80 15.65
CA GLU A 223 0.73 -10.47 16.63
C GLU A 223 1.42 -9.12 16.36
N ILE A 224 0.95 -8.36 15.37
CA ILE A 224 1.51 -7.04 15.03
C ILE A 224 0.93 -5.98 15.98
N HIS A 225 1.78 -5.11 16.53
CA HIS A 225 1.37 -4.05 17.46
C HIS A 225 0.79 -2.84 16.72
N SER A 226 -0.24 -3.09 15.95
CA SER A 226 -0.88 -2.08 15.08
C SER A 226 -1.54 -0.96 15.86
N ALA A 227 -2.03 -1.22 17.08
CA ALA A 227 -2.68 -0.23 17.93
C ALA A 227 -1.69 0.84 18.42
N GLU A 228 -0.46 0.44 18.74
CA GLU A 228 0.61 1.31 19.19
C GLU A 228 1.05 2.28 18.08
N VAL A 229 1.22 1.77 16.85
CA VAL A 229 1.51 2.61 15.69
C VAL A 229 0.34 3.54 15.36
N LEU A 230 -0.89 3.05 15.45
CA LEU A 230 -2.09 3.88 15.26
C LEU A 230 -2.17 5.03 16.28
N ALA A 231 -1.83 4.78 17.54
CA ALA A 231 -1.77 5.81 18.59
C ALA A 231 -0.76 6.93 18.26
N MET A 232 0.31 6.61 17.53
CA MET A 232 1.33 7.59 17.08
C MET A 232 0.85 8.48 15.92
N ARG A 233 -0.30 8.21 15.29
CA ARG A 233 -0.77 8.92 14.07
C ARG A 233 -0.75 10.46 14.18
N HIS A 234 -0.98 10.99 15.36
CA HIS A 234 -0.98 12.44 15.62
C HIS A 234 0.43 13.08 15.58
N THR A 235 1.47 12.25 15.58
CA THR A 235 2.87 12.71 15.48
C THR A 235 3.38 12.73 14.03
N PHE A 236 2.57 12.30 13.06
CA PHE A 236 2.94 12.22 11.65
C PHE A 236 2.44 13.48 10.91
N PRO A 237 3.32 14.46 10.61
CA PRO A 237 2.87 15.75 10.07
C PRO A 237 2.30 15.68 8.66
N GLN A 238 2.60 14.61 7.89
CA GLN A 238 2.11 14.39 6.53
C GLN A 238 0.86 13.52 6.47
N PHE A 239 0.42 12.96 7.61
CA PHE A 239 -0.67 11.99 7.65
C PHE A 239 -2.03 12.62 7.32
N GLY A 240 -2.63 12.15 6.23
CA GLY A 240 -3.92 12.63 5.71
C GLY A 240 -5.15 11.95 6.33
N GLY A 241 -4.98 11.06 7.31
CA GLY A 241 -6.09 10.32 7.91
C GLY A 241 -6.57 9.12 7.08
N THR A 242 -5.73 8.61 6.17
CA THR A 242 -6.04 7.44 5.33
C THR A 242 -5.45 6.18 5.94
N PHE A 243 -6.32 5.21 6.21
CA PHE A 243 -5.99 3.89 6.72
C PHE A 243 -6.46 2.85 5.71
N ILE A 244 -5.59 1.94 5.31
CA ILE A 244 -5.91 0.89 4.34
C ILE A 244 -5.69 -0.47 4.99
N ILE A 245 -6.70 -1.33 4.94
CA ILE A 245 -6.56 -2.75 5.26
C ILE A 245 -5.95 -3.44 4.04
N ASP A 246 -4.89 -4.20 4.25
CA ASP A 246 -4.19 -4.93 3.20
C ASP A 246 -4.14 -6.42 3.57
N GLN A 247 -5.18 -7.16 3.17
CA GLN A 247 -5.35 -8.58 3.43
C GLN A 247 -5.00 -9.37 2.17
N ASP A 248 -3.73 -9.77 2.00
CA ASP A 248 -3.28 -10.49 0.80
C ASP A 248 -3.84 -11.90 0.69
N HIS A 249 -3.95 -12.59 1.85
CA HIS A 249 -4.37 -13.99 1.94
C HIS A 249 -5.31 -14.20 3.11
N SER A 250 -6.15 -15.22 2.99
CA SER A 250 -7.01 -15.73 4.05
C SER A 250 -6.96 -17.26 4.01
N SER A 251 -6.94 -17.88 5.16
CA SER A 251 -7.13 -19.35 5.30
C SER A 251 -8.61 -19.75 5.29
N GLY A 252 -9.51 -18.76 5.35
CA GLY A 252 -10.96 -18.91 5.34
C GLY A 252 -11.65 -18.07 4.25
N ASP A 253 -12.69 -17.35 4.62
CA ASP A 253 -13.33 -16.33 3.75
C ASP A 253 -12.65 -14.96 3.96
N ILE A 254 -11.97 -14.46 2.93
CA ILE A 254 -11.29 -13.16 2.99
C ILE A 254 -12.22 -12.00 3.35
N PHE A 255 -13.50 -12.11 3.00
CA PHE A 255 -14.47 -11.07 3.36
C PHE A 255 -14.82 -11.07 4.86
N GLU A 256 -14.75 -12.24 5.53
CA GLU A 256 -14.87 -12.31 6.98
C GLU A 256 -13.64 -11.68 7.64
N ASP A 257 -12.42 -11.97 7.16
CA ASP A 257 -11.20 -11.39 7.69
C ASP A 257 -11.17 -9.87 7.54
N VAL A 258 -11.53 -9.32 6.37
CA VAL A 258 -11.55 -7.87 6.18
C VAL A 258 -12.67 -7.18 6.96
N ALA A 259 -13.79 -7.86 7.23
CA ALA A 259 -14.84 -7.35 8.10
C ALA A 259 -14.38 -7.25 9.58
N VAL A 260 -13.66 -8.27 10.07
CA VAL A 260 -13.01 -8.26 11.40
C VAL A 260 -12.00 -7.11 11.48
N GLY A 261 -11.14 -6.96 10.48
CA GLY A 261 -10.14 -5.89 10.43
C GLY A 261 -10.78 -4.49 10.41
N LEU A 262 -11.87 -4.32 9.66
CA LEU A 262 -12.60 -3.05 9.60
C LEU A 262 -13.23 -2.69 10.95
N ASP A 263 -13.85 -3.64 11.63
CA ASP A 263 -14.45 -3.44 12.95
C ASP A 263 -13.40 -3.09 14.00
N TRP A 264 -12.27 -3.81 13.99
CA TRP A 264 -11.15 -3.52 14.87
C TRP A 264 -10.60 -2.10 14.63
N LEU A 265 -10.33 -1.75 13.37
CA LEU A 265 -9.71 -0.46 13.02
C LEU A 265 -10.64 0.73 13.33
N ARG A 266 -11.96 0.59 13.13
CA ARG A 266 -12.94 1.59 13.54
C ARG A 266 -12.88 1.87 15.03
N LYS A 267 -12.91 0.83 15.85
CA LYS A 267 -12.82 0.95 17.32
C LYS A 267 -11.51 1.58 17.77
N ALA A 268 -10.40 1.17 17.14
CA ALA A 268 -9.07 1.67 17.48
C ALA A 268 -8.83 3.13 17.05
N VAL A 269 -9.50 3.61 16.00
CA VAL A 269 -9.43 5.02 15.55
C VAL A 269 -10.25 5.94 16.45
N GLU A 270 -11.38 5.43 17.01
CA GLU A 270 -12.26 6.18 17.91
C GLU A 270 -11.73 6.28 19.36
N ALA A 271 -10.82 5.38 19.74
CA ALA A 271 -10.20 5.34 21.07
C ALA A 271 -9.08 6.38 21.18
#